data_ec9a095cc2900eca997e1fe09b7e2099
#
_entry.id   ec9a095cc2900eca997e1fe09b7e2099
#
_cell.length_a   1.000
_cell.length_b   1.000
_cell.length_c   1.000
_cell.angle_alpha   90.00
_cell.angle_beta   90.00
_cell.angle_gamma   90.00
#
_symmetry.space_group_name_H-M   'P 1'
#
loop_
_entity.id
_entity.type
_entity.pdbx_description
1 polymer ?
#
loop_
_entity_poly.entity_id
_entity_poly.type
_entity_poly.pdbx_seq_one_letter_code
_entity_poly.pdbx_strand_id
1 'polypeptide(L)'
;MHTYMPTKYTEHKKYLQNQMPKLNLENALKIELEFYFTPPKSWSKKKKTQAIGQLKVTKPDIDNLMKTVLDACNNYLWKDDNQIAEITSSKRYGIEPKIIIRIEEI
;
A
#
# COMPACT_ATOMS: atom_id res chain seq x y z
N MET A 1 -7.63 8.92 -5.14
CA MET A 1 -6.44 8.05 -5.03
C MET A 1 -5.35 8.76 -4.23
N HIS A 2 -4.73 8.04 -3.33
CA HIS A 2 -3.67 8.59 -2.47
C HIS A 2 -2.43 7.72 -2.57
N THR A 3 -1.25 8.36 -2.61
CA THR A 3 0.03 7.67 -2.71
C THR A 3 0.89 8.01 -1.49
N TYR A 4 1.45 6.99 -0.86
CA TYR A 4 2.22 7.12 0.36
C TYR A 4 3.59 6.46 0.25
N MET A 5 4.59 7.05 0.92
CA MET A 5 5.97 6.55 0.93
C MET A 5 6.19 5.74 2.20
N PRO A 6 6.33 4.39 2.13
CA PRO A 6 6.56 3.58 3.33
C PRO A 6 7.93 3.84 3.94
N THR A 7 7.99 3.77 5.27
CA THR A 7 9.21 3.90 6.07
C THR A 7 9.43 2.61 6.86
N LYS A 8 10.11 2.68 7.99
CA LYS A 8 10.31 1.52 8.87
C LYS A 8 8.97 1.03 9.41
N TYR A 9 8.86 -0.26 9.65
CA TYR A 9 7.59 -0.90 10.02
C TYR A 9 6.91 -0.24 11.23
N THR A 10 7.65 0.01 12.32
CA THR A 10 7.08 0.60 13.54
C THR A 10 6.60 2.04 13.36
N GLU A 11 7.20 2.77 12.43
CA GLU A 11 6.85 4.15 12.11
C GLU A 11 5.87 4.24 10.95
N HIS A 12 5.69 3.15 10.23
CA HIS A 12 4.93 3.08 8.99
C HIS A 12 3.49 3.52 9.17
N LYS A 13 2.82 2.99 10.21
CA LYS A 13 1.43 3.34 10.50
C LYS A 13 1.27 4.83 10.73
N LYS A 14 2.11 5.43 11.57
CA LYS A 14 2.09 6.87 11.83
C LYS A 14 2.36 7.69 10.58
N TYR A 15 3.36 7.27 9.81
CA TYR A 15 3.69 7.94 8.57
C TYR A 15 2.49 7.95 7.61
N LEU A 16 1.84 6.79 7.43
CA LEU A 16 0.66 6.67 6.59
C LEU A 16 -0.47 7.57 7.09
N GLN A 17 -0.73 7.56 8.39
CA GLN A 17 -1.79 8.38 8.98
C GLN A 17 -1.55 9.88 8.79
N ASN A 18 -0.30 10.32 8.87
CA ASN A 18 0.05 11.73 8.65
C ASN A 18 -0.13 12.16 7.20
N GLN A 19 -0.11 11.22 6.26
CA GLN A 19 -0.28 11.50 4.83
C GLN A 19 -1.74 11.41 4.37
N MET A 20 -2.63 10.89 5.20
CA MET A 20 -4.02 10.62 4.82
C MET A 20 -4.95 11.78 5.14
N PRO A 21 -5.89 12.10 4.23
CA PRO A 21 -7.03 12.91 4.61
C PRO A 21 -7.98 12.08 5.49
N LYS A 22 -8.72 12.76 6.34
CA LYS A 22 -9.71 12.12 7.18
C LYS A 22 -11.05 12.12 6.44
N LEU A 23 -11.35 11.05 5.72
CA LEU A 23 -12.57 10.95 4.91
C LEU A 23 -13.75 10.35 5.66
N ASN A 24 -13.49 9.44 6.60
CA ASN A 24 -14.52 8.77 7.42
C ASN A 24 -15.68 8.18 6.60
N LEU A 25 -15.36 7.50 5.50
CA LEU A 25 -16.36 6.87 4.65
C LEU A 25 -17.13 5.81 5.45
N GLU A 26 -18.44 5.71 5.27
CA GLU A 26 -19.30 4.81 6.05
C GLU A 26 -19.96 3.70 5.21
N ASN A 27 -19.92 3.79 3.90
CA ASN A 27 -20.54 2.82 3.00
C ASN A 27 -19.65 1.59 2.80
N ALA A 28 -20.19 0.55 2.16
CA ALA A 28 -19.40 -0.59 1.74
C ALA A 28 -18.32 -0.14 0.75
N LEU A 29 -17.13 -0.71 0.84
CA LEU A 29 -15.96 -0.25 0.09
C LEU A 29 -15.33 -1.37 -0.72
N LYS A 30 -14.81 -0.97 -1.88
CA LYS A 30 -13.89 -1.76 -2.69
C LYS A 30 -12.53 -1.07 -2.64
N ILE A 31 -11.50 -1.81 -2.26
CA ILE A 31 -10.14 -1.27 -2.07
C ILE A 31 -9.19 -1.96 -3.01
N GLU A 32 -8.31 -1.18 -3.62
CA GLU A 32 -7.19 -1.69 -4.40
C GLU A 32 -5.90 -1.11 -3.83
N LEU A 33 -4.96 -1.99 -3.50
CA LEU A 33 -3.67 -1.61 -2.95
C LEU A 33 -2.55 -2.01 -3.91
N GLU A 34 -1.63 -1.11 -4.17
CA GLU A 34 -0.41 -1.40 -4.91
C GLU A 34 0.77 -0.97 -4.07
N PHE A 35 1.65 -1.93 -3.77
CA PHE A 35 2.88 -1.70 -3.02
C PHE A 35 4.05 -1.70 -3.97
N TYR A 36 4.82 -0.61 -4.00
CA TYR A 36 5.99 -0.48 -4.84
C TYR A 36 7.25 -0.45 -4.00
N PHE A 37 8.22 -1.27 -4.39
CA PHE A 37 9.52 -1.39 -3.74
C PHE A 37 10.61 -1.15 -4.75
N THR A 38 11.69 -0.48 -4.35
CA THR A 38 12.85 -0.33 -5.22
C THR A 38 13.59 -1.66 -5.32
N PRO A 39 14.17 -1.98 -6.49
CA PRO A 39 15.00 -3.18 -6.62
C PRO A 39 16.19 -3.13 -5.66
N PRO A 40 16.71 -4.30 -5.23
CA PRO A 40 17.90 -4.34 -4.37
C PRO A 40 19.09 -3.60 -4.99
N LYS A 41 19.82 -2.88 -4.16
CA LYS A 41 20.98 -2.10 -4.62
C LYS A 41 22.07 -2.97 -5.26
N SER A 42 22.13 -4.24 -4.85
CA SER A 42 23.12 -5.20 -5.35
C SER A 42 22.86 -5.64 -6.79
N TRP A 43 21.66 -5.44 -7.31
CA TRP A 43 21.35 -5.83 -8.70
C TRP A 43 22.02 -4.90 -9.69
N SER A 44 22.36 -5.45 -10.87
CA SER A 44 22.90 -4.65 -11.97
C SER A 44 21.88 -3.61 -12.44
N LYS A 45 22.35 -2.55 -13.07
CA LYS A 45 21.49 -1.51 -13.63
C LYS A 45 20.47 -2.09 -14.62
N LYS A 46 20.91 -3.01 -15.47
CA LYS A 46 20.05 -3.68 -16.45
C LYS A 46 18.94 -4.47 -15.74
N LYS A 47 19.29 -5.24 -14.71
CA LYS A 47 18.32 -6.05 -13.95
C LYS A 47 17.33 -5.16 -13.24
N LYS A 48 17.77 -4.06 -12.63
CA LYS A 48 16.88 -3.09 -11.97
C LYS A 48 15.88 -2.51 -12.96
N THR A 49 16.35 -2.07 -14.13
CA THR A 49 15.49 -1.49 -15.16
C THR A 49 14.43 -2.48 -15.64
N GLN A 50 14.82 -3.73 -15.86
CA GLN A 50 13.91 -4.78 -16.30
C GLN A 50 12.89 -5.16 -15.25
N ALA A 51 13.20 -4.99 -13.96
CA ALA A 51 12.32 -5.33 -12.88
C ALA A 51 11.17 -4.33 -12.68
N ILE A 52 11.35 -3.07 -13.08
CA ILE A 52 10.34 -2.03 -12.86
C ILE A 52 9.00 -2.44 -13.48
N GLY A 53 7.94 -2.41 -12.64
CA GLY A 53 6.59 -2.82 -13.04
C GLY A 53 6.33 -4.31 -12.89
N GLN A 54 7.35 -5.12 -12.67
CA GLN A 54 7.18 -6.57 -12.48
C GLN A 54 6.72 -6.88 -11.06
N LEU A 55 6.00 -8.00 -10.92
CA LEU A 55 5.56 -8.47 -9.61
C LEU A 55 6.76 -8.87 -8.74
N LYS A 56 6.69 -8.47 -7.48
CA LYS A 56 7.70 -8.83 -6.49
C LYS A 56 7.18 -10.03 -5.69
N VAL A 57 7.92 -11.14 -5.74
CA VAL A 57 7.50 -12.39 -5.08
C VAL A 57 8.35 -12.73 -3.86
N THR A 58 9.12 -11.77 -3.37
CA THR A 58 9.94 -11.90 -2.17
C THR A 58 9.33 -11.08 -1.02
N LYS A 59 9.87 -11.23 0.18
CA LYS A 59 9.41 -10.46 1.36
C LYS A 59 9.38 -8.96 1.07
N PRO A 60 8.52 -8.19 1.76
CA PRO A 60 7.62 -8.62 2.84
C PRO A 60 6.37 -9.33 2.31
N ASP A 61 5.71 -10.10 3.18
CA ASP A 61 4.49 -10.83 2.83
C ASP A 61 3.33 -9.85 2.61
N ILE A 62 2.52 -10.11 1.60
CA ILE A 62 1.45 -9.20 1.21
C ILE A 62 0.37 -9.06 2.29
N ASP A 63 0.07 -10.11 3.04
CA ASP A 63 -0.91 -10.06 4.12
C ASP A 63 -0.47 -9.13 5.26
N ASN A 64 0.81 -9.12 5.60
CA ASN A 64 1.36 -8.20 6.59
C ASN A 64 1.27 -6.75 6.12
N LEU A 65 1.55 -6.50 4.83
CA LEU A 65 1.44 -5.18 4.24
C LEU A 65 -0.01 -4.69 4.27
N MET A 66 -0.95 -5.55 3.87
CA MET A 66 -2.37 -5.23 3.88
C MET A 66 -2.84 -4.89 5.29
N LYS A 67 -2.48 -5.71 6.28
CA LYS A 67 -2.86 -5.49 7.67
C LYS A 67 -2.37 -4.13 8.16
N THR A 68 -1.11 -3.80 7.89
CA THR A 68 -0.54 -2.50 8.31
C THR A 68 -1.31 -1.34 7.71
N VAL A 69 -1.62 -1.40 6.42
CA VAL A 69 -2.36 -0.33 5.73
C VAL A 69 -3.79 -0.24 6.25
N LEU A 70 -4.48 -1.38 6.38
CA LEU A 70 -5.86 -1.37 6.88
C LEU A 70 -5.95 -0.82 8.29
N ASP A 71 -5.02 -1.22 9.18
CA ASP A 71 -4.97 -0.67 10.53
C ASP A 71 -4.73 0.85 10.53
N ALA A 72 -3.86 1.32 9.65
CA ALA A 72 -3.58 2.75 9.53
C ALA A 72 -4.75 3.55 8.99
N CYS A 73 -5.51 2.97 8.06
CA CYS A 73 -6.65 3.64 7.43
C CYS A 73 -7.89 3.67 8.30
N ASN A 74 -7.97 2.79 9.29
CA ASN A 74 -9.11 2.69 10.19
C ASN A 74 -9.32 4.01 10.96
N ASN A 75 -10.55 4.54 10.95
CA ASN A 75 -10.90 5.85 11.51
C ASN A 75 -10.29 7.06 10.79
N TYR A 76 -9.64 6.86 9.63
CA TYR A 76 -9.13 7.93 8.77
C TYR A 76 -9.83 7.93 7.42
N LEU A 77 -9.56 6.96 6.58
CA LEU A 77 -10.20 6.88 5.26
C LEU A 77 -11.60 6.26 5.36
N TRP A 78 -11.79 5.33 6.26
CA TRP A 78 -13.10 4.72 6.55
C TRP A 78 -13.26 4.56 8.05
N LYS A 79 -14.50 4.29 8.46
CA LYS A 79 -14.84 4.18 9.87
C LYS A 79 -14.36 2.88 10.48
N ASP A 80 -14.53 1.75 9.74
CA ASP A 80 -14.17 0.42 10.23
C ASP A 80 -13.81 -0.48 9.06
N ASP A 81 -12.79 -1.35 9.25
CA ASP A 81 -12.32 -2.31 8.25
C ASP A 81 -13.42 -3.26 7.78
N ASN A 82 -14.44 -3.51 8.60
CA ASN A 82 -15.52 -4.42 8.22
C ASN A 82 -16.40 -3.87 7.08
N GLN A 83 -16.23 -2.60 6.72
CA GLN A 83 -16.89 -2.01 5.55
C GLN A 83 -16.28 -2.50 4.24
N ILE A 84 -15.06 -3.04 4.28
CA ILE A 84 -14.37 -3.49 3.07
C ILE A 84 -14.96 -4.81 2.63
N ALA A 85 -15.67 -4.77 1.50
CA ALA A 85 -16.33 -5.95 0.92
C ALA A 85 -15.47 -6.62 -0.17
N GLU A 86 -14.62 -5.84 -0.84
CA GLU A 86 -13.69 -6.33 -1.86
C GLU A 86 -12.35 -5.67 -1.69
N ILE A 87 -11.28 -6.45 -1.82
CA ILE A 87 -9.92 -5.92 -1.78
C ILE A 87 -9.03 -6.69 -2.76
N THR A 88 -8.21 -5.95 -3.48
CA THR A 88 -7.13 -6.52 -4.28
C THR A 88 -5.83 -5.86 -3.87
N SER A 89 -4.74 -6.61 -3.98
CA SER A 89 -3.44 -6.11 -3.52
C SER A 89 -2.34 -6.72 -4.38
N SER A 90 -1.32 -5.93 -4.67
CA SER A 90 -0.16 -6.40 -5.43
C SER A 90 1.13 -5.78 -4.88
N LYS A 91 2.24 -6.52 -5.04
CA LYS A 91 3.59 -6.03 -4.76
C LYS A 91 4.34 -5.96 -6.08
N ARG A 92 4.94 -4.81 -6.37
CA ARG A 92 5.70 -4.59 -7.61
C ARG A 92 6.99 -3.83 -7.33
N TYR A 93 7.91 -3.94 -8.25
CA TYR A 93 9.11 -3.09 -8.22
C TYR A 93 8.77 -1.76 -8.88
N GLY A 94 9.27 -0.68 -8.30
CA GLY A 94 9.08 0.67 -8.81
C GLY A 94 10.35 1.49 -8.71
N ILE A 95 10.33 2.67 -9.31
CA ILE A 95 11.46 3.60 -9.28
C ILE A 95 11.67 4.12 -7.85
N GLU A 96 10.58 4.28 -7.12
CA GLU A 96 10.60 4.73 -5.72
C GLU A 96 9.62 3.91 -4.89
N PRO A 97 9.85 3.78 -3.58
CA PRO A 97 8.91 3.08 -2.71
C PRO A 97 7.65 3.92 -2.53
N LYS A 98 6.48 3.31 -2.71
CA LYS A 98 5.20 3.98 -2.49
C LYS A 98 4.07 2.97 -2.32
N ILE A 99 2.96 3.45 -1.78
CA ILE A 99 1.71 2.69 -1.68
C ILE A 99 0.63 3.49 -2.37
N ILE A 100 -0.08 2.87 -3.31
CA ILE A 100 -1.23 3.47 -3.96
C ILE A 100 -2.47 2.82 -3.39
N ILE A 101 -3.41 3.62 -2.91
CA ILE A 101 -4.68 3.18 -2.37
C ILE A 101 -5.79 3.76 -3.24
N ARG A 102 -6.58 2.88 -3.87
CA ARG A 102 -7.77 3.28 -4.63
C ARG A 102 -8.99 2.83 -3.85
N ILE A 103 -9.92 3.75 -3.62
CA ILE A 103 -11.11 3.50 -2.83
C ILE A 103 -12.32 3.78 -3.70
N GLU A 104 -13.24 2.81 -3.74
CA GLU A 104 -14.52 2.95 -4.42
C GLU A 104 -15.64 2.62 -3.44
N GLU A 105 -16.61 3.50 -3.30
CA GLU A 105 -17.83 3.22 -2.54
C GLU A 105 -18.79 2.41 -3.40
N ILE A 106 -19.26 1.32 -2.86
CA ILE A 106 -20.17 0.43 -3.58
C ILE A 106 -21.58 0.48 -3.01
#